data_833d0300c907c1428c27ffc2f88a296d
#
_entry.id   833d0300c907c1428c27ffc2f88a296d
#
_cell.length_a   1.000
_cell.length_b   1.000
_cell.length_c   1.000
_cell.angle_alpha   90.00
_cell.angle_beta   90.00
_cell.angle_gamma   90.00
#
_symmetry.space_group_name_H-M   'P 1'
#
loop_
_entity.id
_entity.type
_entity.pdbx_description
1 polymer ?
#
loop_
_entity_poly.entity_id
_entity_poly.type
_entity_poly.pdbx_seq_one_letter_code
_entity_poly.pdbx_strand_id
1 'polypeptide(L)'
;KFIFGDAKQNLAYAKTNSSYRAGTSANKIISDLVSDMKLPVGRIANVSGSIQSALSFSGKCSDNLSKFCIEFGAHYSVQDGASYVTVTGKRFEQFVYEISEETGMIGSPSPKQPYMSKVAKAAQDATKEDVGLEVKTQLLGAIIPESTIYLKSRYYDGFYKVIKVTHNGSYEGGDWTSTLQLVETTGTLVQ
;
A
#
# COMPACT_ATOMS: atom_id res chain seq x y z
N LYS A 1 -2.19 23.17 -16.74
CA LYS A 1 -2.37 22.18 -15.69
C LYS A 1 -1.53 20.95 -16.04
N PHE A 2 -0.50 20.69 -15.25
CA PHE A 2 0.30 19.47 -15.41
C PHE A 2 -0.28 18.41 -14.48
N ILE A 3 -0.53 17.22 -15.01
CA ILE A 3 -0.95 16.06 -14.22
C ILE A 3 0.20 15.09 -14.25
N PHE A 4 0.86 14.94 -13.13
CA PHE A 4 1.91 13.94 -12.94
C PHE A 4 1.30 12.70 -12.28
N GLY A 5 1.64 11.55 -12.80
CA GLY A 5 1.28 10.26 -12.22
C GLY A 5 2.52 9.42 -12.09
N ASP A 6 2.67 8.81 -10.94
CA ASP A 6 3.85 8.01 -10.61
C ASP A 6 3.92 6.78 -11.54
N ALA A 7 5.02 6.64 -12.28
CA ALA A 7 5.28 5.53 -13.22
C ALA A 7 4.13 5.23 -14.21
N LYS A 8 3.30 6.21 -14.56
CA LYS A 8 2.06 6.04 -15.34
C LYS A 8 2.26 5.25 -16.64
N GLN A 9 3.37 5.49 -17.36
CA GLN A 9 3.64 4.78 -18.61
C GLN A 9 3.90 3.30 -18.37
N ASN A 10 4.75 2.96 -17.41
CA ASN A 10 5.09 1.57 -17.09
C ASN A 10 3.86 0.82 -16.56
N LEU A 11 3.07 1.45 -15.70
CA LEU A 11 1.81 0.87 -15.19
C LEU A 11 0.79 0.61 -16.29
N ALA A 12 0.72 1.50 -17.30
CA ALA A 12 -0.25 1.39 -18.37
C ALA A 12 0.17 0.43 -19.50
N TYR A 13 1.46 0.40 -19.85
CA TYR A 13 1.94 -0.21 -21.10
C TYR A 13 2.90 -1.39 -20.89
N ALA A 14 3.46 -1.60 -19.69
CA ALA A 14 4.30 -2.78 -19.45
C ALA A 14 3.49 -4.07 -19.63
N LYS A 15 4.02 -4.97 -20.46
CA LYS A 15 3.40 -6.26 -20.75
C LYS A 15 4.32 -7.39 -20.29
N THR A 16 3.70 -8.47 -19.84
CA THR A 16 4.39 -9.72 -19.54
C THR A 16 3.89 -10.83 -20.46
N ASN A 17 4.75 -11.80 -20.73
CA ASN A 17 4.42 -13.05 -21.38
C ASN A 17 5.32 -14.14 -20.79
N SER A 18 4.89 -14.69 -19.67
CA SER A 18 5.69 -15.63 -18.87
C SER A 18 4.85 -16.84 -18.48
N SER A 19 5.52 -18.00 -18.37
CA SER A 19 4.89 -19.25 -17.94
C SER A 19 5.71 -19.90 -16.85
N TYR A 20 5.07 -20.43 -15.85
CA TYR A 20 5.67 -21.04 -14.67
C TYR A 20 5.12 -22.44 -14.46
N ARG A 21 5.98 -23.36 -14.03
CA ARG A 21 5.60 -24.73 -13.70
C ARG A 21 5.04 -24.80 -12.29
N ALA A 22 4.22 -25.80 -12.02
CA ALA A 22 3.79 -26.14 -10.67
C ALA A 22 5.00 -26.24 -9.73
N GLY A 23 4.84 -25.79 -8.49
CA GLY A 23 5.91 -25.73 -7.49
C GLY A 23 6.77 -24.47 -7.55
N THR A 24 6.61 -23.58 -8.55
CA THR A 24 7.35 -22.31 -8.58
C THR A 24 6.89 -21.43 -7.40
N SER A 25 7.85 -20.87 -6.65
CA SER A 25 7.54 -20.02 -5.50
C SER A 25 6.87 -18.72 -5.92
N ALA A 26 5.91 -18.27 -5.12
CA ALA A 26 5.20 -16.99 -5.34
C ALA A 26 6.18 -15.81 -5.38
N ASN A 27 7.18 -15.81 -4.50
CA ASN A 27 8.19 -14.76 -4.44
C ASN A 27 8.98 -14.60 -5.74
N LYS A 28 9.34 -15.73 -6.39
CA LYS A 28 10.02 -15.70 -7.68
C LYS A 28 9.13 -15.10 -8.76
N ILE A 29 7.88 -15.54 -8.86
CA ILE A 29 6.92 -15.04 -9.85
C ILE A 29 6.69 -13.54 -9.69
N ILE A 30 6.52 -13.07 -8.44
CA ILE A 30 6.36 -11.64 -8.14
C ILE A 30 7.61 -10.86 -8.57
N SER A 31 8.80 -11.36 -8.25
CA SER A 31 10.05 -10.69 -8.63
C SER A 31 10.21 -10.59 -10.15
N ASP A 32 9.87 -11.65 -10.89
CA ASP A 32 9.92 -11.66 -12.35
C ASP A 32 8.92 -10.65 -12.94
N LEU A 33 7.67 -10.62 -12.44
CA LEU A 33 6.65 -9.68 -12.90
C LEU A 33 7.00 -8.22 -12.56
N VAL A 34 7.59 -7.95 -11.39
CA VAL A 34 8.10 -6.62 -11.04
C VAL A 34 9.22 -6.22 -11.99
N SER A 35 10.11 -7.13 -12.35
CA SER A 35 11.17 -6.87 -13.34
C SER A 35 10.61 -6.51 -14.72
N ASP A 36 9.54 -7.20 -15.16
CA ASP A 36 8.86 -6.92 -16.43
C ASP A 36 8.25 -5.52 -16.50
N MET A 37 7.92 -4.93 -15.33
CA MET A 37 7.43 -3.55 -15.22
C MET A 37 8.50 -2.50 -15.55
N LYS A 38 9.78 -2.87 -15.52
CA LYS A 38 10.94 -1.96 -15.73
C LYS A 38 10.91 -0.73 -14.83
N LEU A 39 10.46 -0.92 -13.60
CA LEU A 39 10.51 0.07 -12.55
C LEU A 39 11.59 -0.25 -11.53
N PRO A 40 12.20 0.74 -10.90
CA PRO A 40 13.04 0.51 -9.73
C PRO A 40 12.30 -0.32 -8.68
N VAL A 41 13.02 -1.18 -8.00
CA VAL A 41 12.49 -1.95 -6.88
C VAL A 41 12.70 -1.16 -5.60
N GLY A 42 11.62 -0.70 -4.97
CA GLY A 42 11.66 -0.09 -3.66
C GLY A 42 11.81 -1.16 -2.59
N ARG A 43 10.82 -2.03 -2.47
CA ARG A 43 10.87 -3.18 -1.55
C ARG A 43 9.91 -4.27 -2.00
N ILE A 44 10.38 -5.51 -1.94
CA ILE A 44 9.55 -6.70 -2.14
C ILE A 44 9.59 -7.50 -0.83
N ALA A 45 8.43 -7.62 -0.17
CA ALA A 45 8.29 -8.49 0.99
C ALA A 45 8.38 -9.97 0.53
N ASN A 46 8.92 -10.81 1.40
CA ASN A 46 8.96 -12.25 1.13
C ASN A 46 7.55 -12.85 1.23
N VAL A 47 6.98 -13.19 0.07
CA VAL A 47 5.66 -13.81 -0.06
C VAL A 47 5.82 -15.32 -0.02
N SER A 48 5.23 -15.94 0.97
CA SER A 48 5.30 -17.39 1.17
C SER A 48 4.36 -18.14 0.23
N GLY A 49 4.70 -19.38 -0.11
CA GLY A 49 3.86 -20.25 -0.93
C GLY A 49 4.41 -20.49 -2.32
N SER A 50 3.76 -21.43 -3.03
CA SER A 50 4.06 -21.80 -4.41
C SER A 50 2.77 -22.13 -5.16
N ILE A 51 2.80 -21.97 -6.49
CA ILE A 51 1.67 -22.32 -7.33
C ILE A 51 1.50 -23.85 -7.39
N GLN A 52 0.25 -24.32 -7.31
CA GLN A 52 -0.07 -25.76 -7.32
C GLN A 52 -0.14 -26.34 -8.74
N SER A 53 -0.43 -25.52 -9.74
CA SER A 53 -0.53 -25.90 -11.15
C SER A 53 0.30 -24.96 -12.01
N ALA A 54 0.55 -25.36 -13.26
CA ALA A 54 1.23 -24.49 -14.22
C ALA A 54 0.39 -23.22 -14.46
N LEU A 55 1.06 -22.08 -14.49
CA LEU A 55 0.42 -20.76 -14.61
C LEU A 55 1.12 -19.96 -15.71
N SER A 56 0.33 -19.30 -16.53
CA SER A 56 0.83 -18.40 -17.59
C SER A 56 0.22 -17.02 -17.46
N PHE A 57 1.07 -16.02 -17.64
CA PHE A 57 0.67 -14.62 -17.65
C PHE A 57 0.86 -14.05 -19.04
N SER A 58 -0.12 -13.28 -19.51
CA SER A 58 -0.02 -12.52 -20.76
C SER A 58 -0.73 -11.18 -20.60
N GLY A 59 -0.29 -10.19 -21.38
CA GLY A 59 -0.89 -8.86 -21.40
C GLY A 59 -0.32 -7.91 -20.36
N LYS A 60 -1.15 -7.04 -19.80
CA LYS A 60 -0.72 -5.96 -18.90
C LYS A 60 -0.12 -6.49 -17.60
N CYS A 61 1.13 -6.11 -17.35
CA CYS A 61 1.91 -6.64 -16.24
C CYS A 61 1.34 -6.21 -14.88
N SER A 62 0.96 -4.95 -14.72
CA SER A 62 0.41 -4.43 -13.46
C SER A 62 -0.86 -5.16 -13.01
N ASP A 63 -1.72 -5.53 -13.96
CA ASP A 63 -2.99 -6.21 -13.65
C ASP A 63 -2.73 -7.67 -13.24
N ASN A 64 -1.81 -8.35 -13.94
CA ASN A 64 -1.39 -9.70 -13.61
C ASN A 64 -0.70 -9.75 -12.24
N LEU A 65 0.22 -8.82 -11.99
CA LEU A 65 0.93 -8.72 -10.71
C LEU A 65 -0.04 -8.44 -9.55
N SER A 66 -0.99 -7.51 -9.73
CA SER A 66 -1.96 -7.19 -8.69
C SER A 66 -2.84 -8.40 -8.34
N LYS A 67 -3.36 -9.11 -9.35
CA LYS A 67 -4.18 -10.31 -9.14
C LYS A 67 -3.40 -11.41 -8.42
N PHE A 68 -2.18 -11.66 -8.88
CA PHE A 68 -1.33 -12.70 -8.30
C PHE A 68 -0.93 -12.36 -6.84
N CYS A 69 -0.58 -11.10 -6.56
CA CYS A 69 -0.31 -10.66 -5.19
C CYS A 69 -1.50 -10.91 -4.26
N ILE A 70 -2.72 -10.55 -4.68
CA ILE A 70 -3.94 -10.75 -3.88
C ILE A 70 -4.16 -12.23 -3.56
N GLU A 71 -3.97 -13.13 -4.53
CA GLU A 71 -4.11 -14.58 -4.35
C GLU A 71 -3.18 -15.13 -3.26
N PHE A 72 -1.99 -14.54 -3.11
CA PHE A 72 -0.99 -14.92 -2.10
C PHE A 72 -1.00 -14.01 -0.86
N GLY A 73 -2.07 -13.26 -0.62
CA GLY A 73 -2.21 -12.38 0.54
C GLY A 73 -1.20 -11.22 0.57
N ALA A 74 -0.82 -10.74 -0.60
CA ALA A 74 0.09 -9.62 -0.77
C ALA A 74 -0.57 -8.47 -1.52
N HIS A 75 -0.01 -7.27 -1.42
CA HIS A 75 -0.43 -6.08 -2.15
C HIS A 75 0.74 -5.50 -2.93
N TYR A 76 0.46 -5.08 -4.14
CA TYR A 76 1.38 -4.37 -5.01
C TYR A 76 1.01 -2.89 -5.09
N SER A 77 2.00 -2.02 -4.96
CA SER A 77 1.85 -0.58 -5.15
C SER A 77 3.07 0.02 -5.85
N VAL A 78 2.89 1.19 -6.46
CA VAL A 78 3.99 2.01 -6.99
C VAL A 78 3.98 3.33 -6.26
N GLN A 79 5.14 3.72 -5.73
CA GLN A 79 5.33 4.93 -4.96
C GLN A 79 6.68 5.53 -5.33
N ASP A 80 6.74 6.83 -5.56
CA ASP A 80 7.95 7.55 -5.96
C ASP A 80 8.69 6.90 -7.14
N GLY A 81 7.94 6.35 -8.11
CA GLY A 81 8.48 5.68 -9.29
C GLY A 81 9.05 4.28 -9.03
N ALA A 82 8.95 3.74 -7.82
CA ALA A 82 9.45 2.41 -7.47
C ALA A 82 8.31 1.44 -7.12
N SER A 83 8.56 0.15 -7.37
CA SER A 83 7.63 -0.95 -7.08
C SER A 83 7.77 -1.44 -5.65
N TYR A 84 6.64 -1.59 -4.97
CA TYR A 84 6.56 -2.13 -3.63
C TYR A 84 5.59 -3.31 -3.58
N VAL A 85 5.98 -4.36 -2.86
CA VAL A 85 5.11 -5.50 -2.55
C VAL A 85 5.11 -5.73 -1.06
N THR A 86 3.93 -5.72 -0.45
CA THR A 86 3.71 -5.92 0.98
C THR A 86 2.86 -7.15 1.22
N VAL A 87 3.02 -7.79 2.37
CA VAL A 87 2.19 -8.93 2.78
C VAL A 87 1.13 -8.45 3.74
N THR A 88 -0.11 -8.85 3.52
CA THR A 88 -1.24 -8.52 4.38
C THR A 88 -0.98 -8.98 5.82
N GLY A 89 -1.23 -8.12 6.80
CA GLY A 89 -1.02 -8.41 8.22
C GLY A 89 0.44 -8.39 8.69
N LYS A 90 1.42 -8.19 7.80
CA LYS A 90 2.81 -7.98 8.18
C LYS A 90 3.16 -6.50 8.13
N ARG A 91 3.93 -6.03 9.11
CA ARG A 91 4.43 -4.65 9.14
C ARG A 91 5.41 -4.44 8.00
N PHE A 92 5.27 -3.30 7.34
CA PHE A 92 6.15 -2.91 6.25
C PHE A 92 7.49 -2.37 6.77
N GLU A 93 7.48 -1.70 7.91
CA GLU A 93 8.62 -0.98 8.47
C GLU A 93 9.05 -1.53 9.83
N GLN A 94 10.34 -1.32 10.13
CA GLN A 94 10.94 -1.64 11.42
C GLN A 94 10.58 -0.61 12.50
N PHE A 95 10.19 0.61 12.08
CA PHE A 95 9.80 1.70 12.95
C PHE A 95 8.33 2.07 12.71
N VAL A 96 7.64 2.39 13.77
CA VAL A 96 6.25 2.86 13.74
C VAL A 96 6.26 4.34 14.12
N TYR A 97 5.68 5.18 13.29
CA TYR A 97 5.50 6.60 13.59
C TYR A 97 4.32 6.76 14.55
N GLU A 98 4.56 7.43 15.68
CA GLU A 98 3.47 7.87 16.54
C GLU A 98 2.87 9.16 16.00
N ILE A 99 1.55 9.19 15.89
CA ILE A 99 0.78 10.36 15.49
C ILE A 99 -0.12 10.75 16.67
N SER A 100 0.19 11.89 17.25
CA SER A 100 -0.53 12.48 18.38
C SER A 100 -0.60 14.00 18.22
N GLU A 101 -1.31 14.67 19.10
CA GLU A 101 -1.31 16.15 19.16
C GLU A 101 0.13 16.70 19.36
N GLU A 102 0.95 15.98 20.12
CA GLU A 102 2.34 16.38 20.40
C GLU A 102 3.26 16.17 19.20
N THR A 103 2.96 15.18 18.34
CA THR A 103 3.80 14.84 17.17
C THR A 103 3.30 15.46 15.86
N GLY A 104 2.32 16.39 15.94
CA GLY A 104 1.88 17.20 14.82
C GLY A 104 0.56 16.78 14.19
N MET A 105 -0.29 16.03 14.90
CA MET A 105 -1.68 15.83 14.48
C MET A 105 -2.45 17.16 14.53
N ILE A 106 -3.23 17.43 13.51
CA ILE A 106 -4.03 18.65 13.38
C ILE A 106 -5.50 18.28 13.53
N GLY A 107 -6.12 18.76 14.60
CA GLY A 107 -7.52 18.43 14.92
C GLY A 107 -7.69 17.01 15.44
N SER A 108 -8.85 16.43 15.23
CA SER A 108 -9.20 15.09 15.68
C SER A 108 -9.37 14.12 14.51
N PRO A 109 -9.03 12.83 14.68
CA PRO A 109 -9.35 11.82 13.68
C PRO A 109 -10.85 11.77 13.39
N SER A 110 -11.21 11.61 12.13
CA SER A 110 -12.61 11.51 11.71
C SER A 110 -12.88 10.16 11.01
N PRO A 111 -14.03 9.52 11.27
CA PRO A 111 -14.43 8.32 10.55
C PRO A 111 -14.59 8.61 9.06
N LYS A 112 -14.06 7.74 8.22
CA LYS A 112 -14.18 7.82 6.77
C LYS A 112 -14.20 6.43 6.16
N GLN A 113 -15.03 6.22 5.16
CA GLN A 113 -14.95 4.97 4.40
C GLN A 113 -13.60 4.84 3.71
N PRO A 114 -12.88 3.73 3.90
CA PRO A 114 -11.58 3.55 3.28
C PRO A 114 -11.70 3.55 1.75
N TYR A 115 -10.75 4.21 1.09
CA TYR A 115 -10.64 4.12 -0.36
C TYR A 115 -10.10 2.74 -0.74
N MET A 116 -10.97 1.92 -1.32
CA MET A 116 -10.57 0.61 -1.84
C MET A 116 -10.53 0.64 -3.36
N SER A 117 -9.48 0.07 -3.94
CA SER A 117 -9.45 -0.15 -5.39
C SER A 117 -10.56 -1.10 -5.80
N LYS A 118 -11.06 -0.99 -7.05
CA LYS A 118 -12.11 -1.89 -7.57
C LYS A 118 -11.73 -3.37 -7.47
N VAL A 119 -10.44 -3.68 -7.57
CA VAL A 119 -9.91 -5.05 -7.47
C VAL A 119 -9.91 -5.54 -6.03
N ALA A 120 -9.55 -4.69 -5.07
CA ALA A 120 -9.60 -5.03 -3.64
C ALA A 120 -11.03 -5.22 -3.14
N LYS A 121 -12.00 -4.43 -3.64
CA LYS A 121 -13.43 -4.62 -3.32
C LYS A 121 -14.00 -5.96 -3.80
N ALA A 122 -13.49 -6.49 -4.90
CA ALA A 122 -13.95 -7.78 -5.44
C ALA A 122 -13.35 -8.99 -4.70
N ALA A 123 -12.23 -8.80 -3.99
CA ALA A 123 -11.51 -9.85 -3.28
C ALA A 123 -11.85 -9.93 -1.78
N GLN A 124 -12.49 -8.91 -1.22
CA GLN A 124 -12.94 -8.90 0.17
C GLN A 124 -14.37 -9.39 0.28
N ASP A 125 -14.57 -10.43 1.10
CA ASP A 125 -15.89 -10.82 1.56
C ASP A 125 -16.59 -9.62 2.19
N ALA A 126 -17.82 -9.34 1.74
CA ALA A 126 -18.62 -8.15 2.06
C ALA A 126 -19.05 -8.04 3.55
N THR A 127 -18.41 -8.75 4.46
CA THR A 127 -18.86 -8.92 5.85
C THR A 127 -18.08 -8.11 6.89
N LYS A 128 -17.00 -7.40 6.52
CA LYS A 128 -16.32 -6.45 7.42
C LYS A 128 -16.35 -5.05 6.82
N GLU A 129 -17.21 -4.20 7.34
CA GLU A 129 -17.07 -2.76 7.21
C GLU A 129 -15.83 -2.35 8.02
N ASP A 130 -14.67 -2.33 7.37
CA ASP A 130 -13.48 -1.74 7.96
C ASP A 130 -13.74 -0.23 8.12
N VAL A 131 -13.97 0.19 9.34
CA VAL A 131 -14.12 1.62 9.67
C VAL A 131 -12.77 2.27 9.43
N GLY A 132 -12.69 3.06 8.37
CA GLY A 132 -11.52 3.87 8.07
C GLY A 132 -11.52 5.14 8.92
N LEU A 133 -10.33 5.66 9.18
CA LEU A 133 -10.13 6.97 9.79
C LEU A 133 -9.39 7.90 8.82
N GLU A 134 -9.72 9.18 8.88
CA GLU A 134 -8.93 10.23 8.25
C GLU A 134 -8.27 11.07 9.33
N VAL A 135 -6.95 11.24 9.21
CA VAL A 135 -6.14 12.04 10.13
C VAL A 135 -5.38 13.09 9.34
N LYS A 136 -5.45 14.33 9.77
CA LYS A 136 -4.65 15.44 9.24
C LYS A 136 -3.46 15.69 10.15
N THR A 137 -2.28 15.85 9.54
CA THR A 137 -1.02 16.12 10.26
C THR A 137 -0.26 17.27 9.62
N GLN A 138 0.74 17.81 10.32
CA GLN A 138 1.79 18.58 9.67
C GLN A 138 2.41 17.73 8.55
N LEU A 139 3.13 18.37 7.61
CA LEU A 139 3.73 17.63 6.49
C LEU A 139 4.68 16.55 6.98
N LEU A 140 4.34 15.30 6.73
CA LEU A 140 5.10 14.11 7.07
C LEU A 140 5.47 13.36 5.79
N GLY A 141 6.57 13.74 5.15
CA GLY A 141 7.01 13.12 3.90
C GLY A 141 7.54 11.68 4.05
N ALA A 142 7.86 11.26 5.27
CA ALA A 142 8.39 9.92 5.53
C ALA A 142 7.28 8.84 5.59
N ILE A 143 6.01 9.23 5.73
CA ILE A 143 4.90 8.29 5.79
C ILE A 143 4.39 8.03 4.37
N ILE A 144 4.46 6.78 3.96
CA ILE A 144 3.99 6.31 2.65
C ILE A 144 2.80 5.36 2.83
N PRO A 145 1.96 5.16 1.80
CA PRO A 145 0.95 4.09 1.83
C PRO A 145 1.57 2.74 2.18
N GLU A 146 0.82 1.89 2.87
CA GLU A 146 1.23 0.62 3.46
C GLU A 146 2.05 0.72 4.76
N SER A 147 2.53 1.92 5.17
CA SER A 147 3.17 2.12 6.47
C SER A 147 2.22 1.81 7.62
N THR A 148 2.77 1.34 8.73
CA THR A 148 2.05 1.19 10.00
C THR A 148 2.35 2.40 10.88
N ILE A 149 1.32 3.00 11.45
CA ILE A 149 1.44 4.08 12.43
C ILE A 149 0.78 3.68 13.75
N TYR A 150 1.21 4.30 14.82
CA TYR A 150 0.52 4.30 16.10
C TYR A 150 -0.23 5.62 16.26
N LEU A 151 -1.54 5.56 16.27
CA LEU A 151 -2.39 6.75 16.47
C LEU A 151 -2.73 6.86 17.95
N LYS A 152 -2.42 8.01 18.53
CA LYS A 152 -2.75 8.34 19.91
C LYS A 152 -3.58 9.62 19.95
N SER A 153 -4.86 9.46 20.16
CA SER A 153 -5.81 10.56 20.26
C SER A 153 -6.79 10.31 21.41
N ARG A 154 -7.64 11.29 21.68
CA ARG A 154 -8.64 11.18 22.76
C ARG A 154 -9.62 10.01 22.58
N TYR A 155 -9.95 9.67 21.33
CA TYR A 155 -10.99 8.67 21.01
C TYR A 155 -10.45 7.44 20.28
N TYR A 156 -9.26 7.52 19.73
CA TYR A 156 -8.64 6.46 18.94
C TYR A 156 -7.21 6.26 19.42
N ASP A 157 -6.93 5.06 19.88
CA ASP A 157 -5.63 4.68 20.39
C ASP A 157 -5.30 3.27 19.88
N GLY A 158 -4.28 3.15 19.03
CA GLY A 158 -3.92 1.88 18.45
C GLY A 158 -3.09 1.94 17.18
N PHE A 159 -2.88 0.78 16.59
CA PHE A 159 -2.14 0.63 15.35
C PHE A 159 -3.05 0.70 14.15
N TYR A 160 -2.65 1.52 13.18
CA TYR A 160 -3.37 1.70 11.93
C TYR A 160 -2.42 1.53 10.77
N LYS A 161 -2.94 0.96 9.69
CA LYS A 161 -2.27 0.89 8.40
C LYS A 161 -2.68 2.09 7.56
N VAL A 162 -1.70 2.76 6.98
CA VAL A 162 -1.92 3.88 6.06
C VAL A 162 -2.27 3.32 4.69
N ILE A 163 -3.45 3.64 4.17
CA ILE A 163 -3.88 3.20 2.83
C ILE A 163 -3.75 4.31 1.78
N LYS A 164 -3.76 5.56 2.21
CA LYS A 164 -3.58 6.69 1.32
C LYS A 164 -2.95 7.85 2.06
N VAL A 165 -2.03 8.53 1.39
CA VAL A 165 -1.43 9.79 1.84
C VAL A 165 -1.72 10.86 0.80
N THR A 166 -2.11 12.04 1.25
CA THR A 166 -2.27 13.22 0.41
C THR A 166 -1.51 14.38 1.05
N HIS A 167 -0.51 14.87 0.36
CA HIS A 167 0.25 16.05 0.78
C HIS A 167 -0.34 17.30 0.14
N ASN A 168 -0.53 18.33 0.94
CA ASN A 168 -0.94 19.65 0.49
C ASN A 168 0.09 20.67 0.94
N GLY A 169 0.41 21.58 0.04
CA GLY A 169 1.32 22.68 0.32
C GLY A 169 1.28 23.72 -0.79
N SER A 170 1.62 24.94 -0.48
CA SER A 170 1.70 26.04 -1.44
C SER A 170 2.98 26.85 -1.23
N TYR A 171 3.63 27.20 -2.31
CA TYR A 171 4.81 28.07 -2.28
C TYR A 171 4.48 29.51 -1.89
N GLU A 172 3.28 29.98 -2.24
CA GLU A 172 2.83 31.35 -2.00
C GLU A 172 2.26 31.59 -0.59
N GLY A 173 2.33 30.59 0.26
CA GLY A 173 1.81 30.61 1.62
C GLY A 173 0.68 29.59 1.80
N GLY A 174 0.42 29.20 3.03
CA GLY A 174 -0.56 28.21 3.42
C GLY A 174 0.07 27.08 4.22
N ASP A 175 -0.81 26.20 4.71
CA ASP A 175 -0.41 25.10 5.57
C ASP A 175 0.20 23.97 4.75
N TRP A 176 1.37 23.51 5.14
CA TRP A 176 1.97 22.28 4.65
C TRP A 176 1.47 21.12 5.50
N THR A 177 0.62 20.31 4.92
CA THR A 177 -0.07 19.25 5.66
C THR A 177 -0.10 17.94 4.91
N SER A 178 -0.22 16.85 5.67
CA SER A 178 -0.50 15.52 5.16
C SER A 178 -1.85 15.04 5.67
N THR A 179 -2.66 14.48 4.79
CA THR A 179 -3.91 13.82 5.14
C THR A 179 -3.73 12.32 4.93
N LEU A 180 -3.89 11.56 5.98
CA LEU A 180 -3.73 10.11 6.01
C LEU A 180 -5.09 9.45 6.07
N GLN A 181 -5.31 8.45 5.22
CA GLN A 181 -6.44 7.54 5.35
C GLN A 181 -5.93 6.23 5.95
N LEU A 182 -6.56 5.82 7.01
CA LEU A 182 -6.12 4.75 7.89
C LEU A 182 -7.17 3.64 7.96
N VAL A 183 -6.71 2.41 8.13
CA VAL A 183 -7.55 1.26 8.47
C VAL A 183 -6.95 0.61 9.70
N GLU A 184 -7.81 0.19 10.62
CA GLU A 184 -7.37 -0.50 11.82
C GLU A 184 -6.62 -1.78 11.44
N THR A 185 -5.50 -2.01 12.10
CA THR A 185 -4.72 -3.23 11.91
C THR A 185 -4.52 -3.91 13.26
N THR A 186 -4.68 -5.22 13.28
CA THR A 186 -4.37 -6.03 14.46
C THR A 186 -2.85 -6.05 14.64
N GLY A 187 -2.32 -5.13 15.43
CA GLY A 187 -0.90 -5.04 15.74
C GLY A 187 -0.64 -5.29 17.21
N THR A 188 0.19 -6.30 17.51
CA THR A 188 0.77 -6.44 18.85
C THR A 188 2.11 -5.69 18.86
N LEU A 189 2.31 -4.81 19.86
CA LEU A 189 3.62 -4.27 20.15
C LEU A 189 4.55 -5.44 20.48
N VAL A 190 5.58 -5.65 19.69
CA VAL A 190 6.73 -6.45 20.11
C VAL A 190 7.60 -5.48 20.90
N GLN A 191 7.63 -5.66 22.21
CA GLN A 191 8.56 -4.99 23.12
C GLN A 191 9.99 -5.39 22.80
#